data_a3b6fdcb84745e488033e0803a9e53af
#
_entry.id   a3b6fdcb84745e488033e0803a9e53af
#
_cell.length_a   1.000
_cell.length_b   1.000
_cell.length_c   1.000
_cell.angle_alpha   90.00
_cell.angle_beta   90.00
_cell.angle_gamma   90.00
#
_symmetry.space_group_name_H-M   'P 1'
#
loop_
_entity.id
_entity.type
_entity.pdbx_description
1 polymer ?
#
loop_
_entity_poly.entity_id
_entity_poly.type
_entity_poly.pdbx_seq_one_letter_code
_entity_poly.pdbx_strand_id
1 'polypeptide(L)'
;MLTGCTSPKGEPQTFEIGNKEFLLNGKPFLIKAAEIHYTRIPAEYWEHRIEMCKALGMNTICIYAFWNIHEQRPGEFDFEGQNDVARFCRLAQKHGMYIMLRPGPYVCSEWEMGGLPWWLLKKKDIALRTSDPYFLERTKIFMNELGKQLADLQAPRGGNIIMVQVENEYGAYAEDKEYIASIRDIVRGAGFTDVPLFQCDWASTFQRNGLDDLLWTINFGTGADIDQQFKALREARPETPLMCSEYWSGWFDHWGRKHETRPADVMVKGIKDMMDRNISFSLYMTHGGTTFGHWGGANSPSYSAMCSSYDYDAPISEAGWATPKYYQLRDLLVQYADSGQVIPDVPAPMPVIEIPAMQLNEVAPLFDNLPKPHTSEAIQPMEQFDQGWGTILYRTTLPADVKEGTVLLVDEPHDWAQVYL
;
A
#
# COMPACT_ATOMS: atom_id res chain seq x y z
N MET A 1 -10.19 -34.25 -2.80
CA MET A 1 -8.74 -34.08 -2.89
C MET A 1 -8.48 -33.07 -3.98
N LEU A 2 -8.28 -31.81 -3.60
CA LEU A 2 -7.83 -30.76 -4.53
C LEU A 2 -6.32 -30.85 -4.60
N THR A 3 -5.81 -31.38 -5.71
CA THR A 3 -4.39 -31.31 -6.06
C THR A 3 -4.05 -29.86 -6.31
N GLY A 4 -3.43 -29.20 -5.34
CA GLY A 4 -2.86 -27.89 -5.53
C GLY A 4 -1.85 -27.96 -6.68
N CYS A 5 -2.13 -27.31 -7.79
CA CYS A 5 -1.16 -27.02 -8.83
C CYS A 5 -0.11 -26.09 -8.24
N THR A 6 0.98 -26.66 -7.71
CA THR A 6 2.18 -25.88 -7.42
C THR A 6 2.78 -25.48 -8.76
N SER A 7 2.73 -24.20 -9.11
CA SER A 7 3.51 -23.68 -10.23
C SER A 7 4.98 -24.07 -10.03
N PRO A 8 5.72 -24.45 -11.10
CA PRO A 8 7.12 -24.82 -10.97
C PRO A 8 7.88 -23.65 -10.33
N LYS A 9 8.67 -23.95 -9.28
CA LYS A 9 9.59 -22.97 -8.68
C LYS A 9 10.62 -22.57 -9.75
N GLY A 10 10.94 -21.29 -9.81
CA GLY A 10 12.05 -20.80 -10.63
C GLY A 10 13.41 -21.26 -10.09
N GLU A 11 14.47 -20.96 -10.83
CA GLU A 11 15.83 -21.18 -10.33
C GLU A 11 16.10 -20.26 -9.14
N PRO A 12 16.73 -20.76 -8.05
CA PRO A 12 17.13 -19.92 -6.93
C PRO A 12 18.08 -18.80 -7.36
N GLN A 13 17.81 -17.59 -6.85
CA GLN A 13 18.61 -16.39 -7.14
C GLN A 13 19.02 -15.72 -5.85
N THR A 14 20.23 -15.17 -5.79
CA THR A 14 20.66 -14.37 -4.64
C THR A 14 20.34 -12.91 -4.88
N PHE A 15 19.88 -12.23 -3.83
CA PHE A 15 19.75 -10.77 -3.81
C PHE A 15 20.39 -10.23 -2.54
N GLU A 16 21.36 -9.34 -2.69
CA GLU A 16 22.24 -8.91 -1.59
C GLU A 16 22.44 -7.39 -1.62
N ILE A 17 22.73 -6.84 -0.44
CA ILE A 17 23.19 -5.47 -0.27
C ILE A 17 24.71 -5.48 -0.42
N GLY A 18 25.19 -4.95 -1.54
CA GLY A 18 26.63 -4.77 -1.81
C GLY A 18 27.14 -3.41 -1.32
N ASN A 19 28.38 -3.11 -1.70
CA ASN A 19 28.99 -1.80 -1.42
C ASN A 19 28.44 -0.77 -2.43
N LYS A 20 27.58 0.13 -1.95
CA LYS A 20 26.92 1.21 -2.75
C LYS A 20 26.04 0.74 -3.89
N GLU A 21 25.76 -0.55 -3.97
CA GLU A 21 24.93 -1.14 -5.01
C GLU A 21 24.18 -2.37 -4.51
N PHE A 22 23.05 -2.67 -5.12
CA PHE A 22 22.40 -3.96 -4.95
C PHE A 22 23.01 -4.99 -5.88
N LEU A 23 23.04 -6.24 -5.44
CA LEU A 23 23.57 -7.36 -6.22
C LEU A 23 22.48 -8.42 -6.45
N LEU A 24 22.26 -8.77 -7.72
CA LEU A 24 21.44 -9.90 -8.12
C LEU A 24 22.35 -10.99 -8.73
N ASN A 25 22.41 -12.14 -8.11
CA ASN A 25 23.34 -13.22 -8.50
C ASN A 25 24.79 -12.70 -8.58
N GLY A 26 25.20 -11.88 -7.63
CA GLY A 26 26.54 -11.29 -7.55
C GLY A 26 26.83 -10.19 -8.57
N LYS A 27 25.85 -9.76 -9.36
CA LYS A 27 26.00 -8.67 -10.37
C LYS A 27 25.26 -7.42 -9.93
N PRO A 28 25.77 -6.22 -10.23
CA PRO A 28 25.08 -4.97 -9.97
C PRO A 28 23.66 -4.97 -10.52
N PHE A 29 22.71 -4.53 -9.71
CA PHE A 29 21.29 -4.49 -10.06
C PHE A 29 20.65 -3.19 -9.60
N LEU A 30 20.26 -2.34 -10.55
CA LEU A 30 19.50 -1.13 -10.25
C LEU A 30 18.01 -1.46 -10.20
N ILE A 31 17.40 -1.32 -9.03
CA ILE A 31 15.96 -1.54 -8.86
C ILE A 31 15.22 -0.38 -9.52
N LYS A 32 14.39 -0.71 -10.51
CA LYS A 32 13.41 0.18 -11.16
C LYS A 32 12.04 -0.39 -10.84
N ALA A 33 11.49 -0.04 -9.67
CA ALA A 33 10.26 -0.62 -9.18
C ALA A 33 9.04 0.21 -9.56
N ALA A 34 7.97 -0.49 -9.92
CA ALA A 34 6.63 0.04 -10.14
C ALA A 34 5.75 -0.32 -8.94
N GLU A 35 5.29 0.67 -8.19
CA GLU A 35 4.31 0.41 -7.14
C GLU A 35 2.90 0.37 -7.72
N ILE A 36 2.24 -0.79 -7.56
CA ILE A 36 0.86 -1.06 -7.92
C ILE A 36 0.24 -1.97 -6.85
N HIS A 37 -1.01 -1.71 -6.49
CA HIS A 37 -1.68 -2.43 -5.42
C HIS A 37 -2.70 -3.42 -5.98
N TYR A 38 -2.48 -4.73 -5.80
CA TYR A 38 -3.38 -5.79 -6.29
C TYR A 38 -4.81 -5.63 -5.77
N THR A 39 -5.00 -5.06 -4.58
CA THR A 39 -6.31 -4.79 -3.99
C THR A 39 -7.11 -3.68 -4.70
N ARG A 40 -6.42 -2.79 -5.41
CA ARG A 40 -6.99 -1.68 -6.18
C ARG A 40 -7.19 -1.99 -7.66
N ILE A 41 -6.90 -3.23 -8.06
CA ILE A 41 -6.98 -3.70 -9.45
C ILE A 41 -7.83 -4.97 -9.46
N PRO A 42 -8.92 -5.07 -10.21
CA PRO A 42 -9.64 -6.34 -10.38
C PRO A 42 -8.69 -7.47 -10.80
N ALA A 43 -8.82 -8.64 -10.18
CA ALA A 43 -7.86 -9.74 -10.36
C ALA A 43 -7.71 -10.20 -11.82
N GLU A 44 -8.73 -9.99 -12.65
CA GLU A 44 -8.73 -10.25 -14.10
C GLU A 44 -7.78 -9.31 -14.85
N TYR A 45 -7.44 -8.15 -14.28
CA TYR A 45 -6.58 -7.15 -14.90
C TYR A 45 -5.16 -7.10 -14.34
N TRP A 46 -4.83 -7.93 -13.33
CA TRP A 46 -3.49 -7.97 -12.73
C TRP A 46 -2.39 -8.19 -13.77
N GLU A 47 -2.59 -9.20 -14.63
CA GLU A 47 -1.59 -9.54 -15.64
C GLU A 47 -1.35 -8.38 -16.60
N HIS A 48 -2.42 -7.75 -17.11
CA HIS A 48 -2.29 -6.56 -17.96
C HIS A 48 -1.52 -5.42 -17.29
N ARG A 49 -1.77 -5.13 -16.01
CA ARG A 49 -1.04 -4.07 -15.28
C ARG A 49 0.42 -4.41 -15.07
N ILE A 50 0.75 -5.66 -14.82
CA ILE A 50 2.13 -6.16 -14.75
C ILE A 50 2.83 -6.02 -16.10
N GLU A 51 2.16 -6.39 -17.19
CA GLU A 51 2.68 -6.21 -18.57
C GLU A 51 2.91 -4.73 -18.90
N MET A 52 2.02 -3.83 -18.50
CA MET A 52 2.19 -2.39 -18.63
C MET A 52 3.44 -1.90 -17.89
N CYS A 53 3.68 -2.36 -16.66
CA CYS A 53 4.88 -2.03 -15.90
C CYS A 53 6.15 -2.57 -16.57
N LYS A 54 6.11 -3.78 -17.11
CA LYS A 54 7.20 -4.39 -17.86
C LYS A 54 7.53 -3.60 -19.13
N ALA A 55 6.48 -3.24 -19.89
CA ALA A 55 6.61 -2.45 -21.11
C ALA A 55 7.07 -1.01 -20.84
N LEU A 56 6.83 -0.48 -19.66
CA LEU A 56 7.38 0.81 -19.22
C LEU A 56 8.91 0.75 -19.04
N GLY A 57 9.48 -0.42 -18.81
CA GLY A 57 10.92 -0.63 -18.57
C GLY A 57 11.27 -0.89 -17.11
N MET A 58 10.27 -1.13 -16.27
CA MET A 58 10.48 -1.55 -14.88
C MET A 58 10.96 -3.01 -14.79
N ASN A 59 11.69 -3.34 -13.73
CA ASN A 59 12.18 -4.69 -13.47
C ASN A 59 11.62 -5.32 -12.18
N THR A 60 10.94 -4.52 -11.38
CA THR A 60 10.41 -4.90 -10.07
C THR A 60 9.01 -4.32 -9.90
N ILE A 61 8.13 -5.07 -9.23
CA ILE A 61 6.83 -4.59 -8.75
C ILE A 61 6.95 -4.39 -7.24
N CYS A 62 6.50 -3.25 -6.73
CA CYS A 62 6.36 -2.97 -5.31
C CYS A 62 4.90 -3.11 -4.91
N ILE A 63 4.62 -3.81 -3.81
CA ILE A 63 3.25 -4.05 -3.32
C ILE A 63 3.15 -3.89 -1.81
N TYR A 64 2.02 -3.34 -1.35
CA TYR A 64 1.58 -3.52 0.02
C TYR A 64 0.76 -4.81 0.19
N ALA A 65 0.86 -5.44 1.39
CA ALA A 65 -0.12 -6.41 1.84
C ALA A 65 -0.98 -5.75 2.94
N PHE A 66 -2.25 -5.53 2.63
CA PHE A 66 -3.18 -4.81 3.51
C PHE A 66 -3.78 -5.78 4.53
N TRP A 67 -3.42 -5.66 5.81
CA TRP A 67 -3.88 -6.57 6.85
C TRP A 67 -5.41 -6.66 6.91
N ASN A 68 -6.10 -5.51 6.91
CA ASN A 68 -7.56 -5.45 7.08
C ASN A 68 -8.37 -6.08 5.94
N ILE A 69 -7.82 -6.24 4.74
CA ILE A 69 -8.51 -6.96 3.65
C ILE A 69 -8.35 -8.48 3.79
N HIS A 70 -7.25 -8.92 4.36
CA HIS A 70 -6.97 -10.34 4.56
C HIS A 70 -7.54 -10.91 5.87
N GLU A 71 -7.78 -10.07 6.88
CA GLU A 71 -8.34 -10.46 8.17
C GLU A 71 -9.47 -9.49 8.55
N GLN A 72 -10.59 -9.58 7.85
CA GLN A 72 -11.76 -8.72 8.09
C GLN A 72 -12.45 -9.03 9.43
N ARG A 73 -12.27 -10.22 9.96
CA ARG A 73 -12.67 -10.65 11.31
C ARG A 73 -11.53 -11.36 12.00
N PRO A 74 -11.38 -11.24 13.31
CA PRO A 74 -10.27 -11.83 14.03
C PRO A 74 -10.14 -13.34 13.81
N GLY A 75 -9.02 -13.78 13.23
CA GLY A 75 -8.72 -15.18 12.96
C GLY A 75 -9.34 -15.77 11.69
N GLU A 76 -10.10 -14.98 10.92
CA GLU A 76 -10.64 -15.39 9.64
C GLU A 76 -9.79 -14.75 8.51
N PHE A 77 -8.96 -15.58 7.88
CA PHE A 77 -8.03 -15.11 6.86
C PHE A 77 -8.51 -15.46 5.45
N ASP A 78 -8.41 -14.47 4.54
CA ASP A 78 -8.74 -14.62 3.13
C ASP A 78 -7.54 -14.29 2.25
N PHE A 79 -7.05 -15.29 1.52
CA PHE A 79 -5.99 -15.21 0.53
C PHE A 79 -6.43 -15.82 -0.81
N GLU A 80 -7.70 -15.76 -1.14
CA GLU A 80 -8.26 -16.34 -2.36
C GLU A 80 -8.80 -15.24 -3.31
N GLY A 81 -9.00 -15.59 -4.57
CA GLY A 81 -9.63 -14.72 -5.58
C GLY A 81 -8.96 -13.35 -5.72
N GLN A 82 -9.67 -12.29 -5.33
CA GLN A 82 -9.17 -10.90 -5.34
C GLN A 82 -8.07 -10.68 -4.29
N ASN A 83 -8.02 -11.51 -3.24
CA ASN A 83 -7.06 -11.40 -2.15
C ASN A 83 -5.85 -12.36 -2.28
N ASP A 84 -5.74 -13.09 -3.41
CA ASP A 84 -4.63 -14.03 -3.65
C ASP A 84 -3.34 -13.29 -4.04
N VAL A 85 -2.70 -12.70 -3.03
CA VAL A 85 -1.44 -11.98 -3.18
C VAL A 85 -0.30 -12.88 -3.69
N ALA A 86 -0.33 -14.18 -3.38
CA ALA A 86 0.66 -15.12 -3.86
C ALA A 86 0.52 -15.37 -5.38
N ARG A 87 -0.70 -15.44 -5.89
CA ARG A 87 -0.98 -15.48 -7.34
C ARG A 87 -0.49 -14.22 -8.03
N PHE A 88 -0.71 -13.05 -7.43
CA PHE A 88 -0.20 -11.79 -7.97
C PHE A 88 1.34 -11.82 -8.08
N CYS A 89 2.05 -12.24 -7.04
CA CYS A 89 3.51 -12.38 -7.07
C CYS A 89 3.97 -13.37 -8.15
N ARG A 90 3.29 -14.52 -8.32
CA ARG A 90 3.61 -15.50 -9.36
C ARG A 90 3.35 -14.97 -10.77
N LEU A 91 2.30 -14.14 -10.96
CA LEU A 91 2.09 -13.45 -12.24
C LEU A 91 3.24 -12.51 -12.56
N ALA A 92 3.71 -11.72 -11.59
CA ALA A 92 4.90 -10.89 -11.78
C ALA A 92 6.13 -11.74 -12.14
N GLN A 93 6.34 -12.87 -11.46
CA GLN A 93 7.43 -13.82 -11.78
C GLN A 93 7.33 -14.37 -13.20
N LYS A 94 6.14 -14.74 -13.64
CA LYS A 94 5.87 -15.22 -15.02
C LYS A 94 6.35 -14.22 -16.07
N HIS A 95 6.20 -12.93 -15.79
CA HIS A 95 6.66 -11.84 -16.65
C HIS A 95 8.11 -11.40 -16.37
N GLY A 96 8.85 -12.15 -15.54
CA GLY A 96 10.25 -11.87 -15.21
C GLY A 96 10.42 -10.58 -14.38
N MET A 97 9.42 -10.25 -13.54
CA MET A 97 9.47 -9.12 -12.62
C MET A 97 9.75 -9.60 -11.19
N TYR A 98 10.60 -8.89 -10.48
CA TYR A 98 10.83 -9.10 -9.05
C TYR A 98 9.73 -8.44 -8.21
N ILE A 99 9.69 -8.77 -6.92
CA ILE A 99 8.75 -8.19 -5.96
C ILE A 99 9.53 -7.54 -4.81
N MET A 100 9.16 -6.31 -4.49
CA MET A 100 9.40 -5.68 -3.19
C MET A 100 8.10 -5.77 -2.38
N LEU A 101 8.14 -6.49 -1.26
CA LEU A 101 6.97 -6.70 -0.40
C LEU A 101 6.98 -5.70 0.75
N ARG A 102 5.84 -5.04 0.98
CA ARG A 102 5.62 -4.09 2.07
C ARG A 102 4.45 -4.57 2.95
N PRO A 103 4.71 -5.49 3.92
CA PRO A 103 3.65 -6.18 4.67
C PRO A 103 3.04 -5.37 5.82
N GLY A 104 3.57 -4.22 6.11
CA GLY A 104 3.12 -3.38 7.22
C GLY A 104 3.73 -3.75 8.58
N PRO A 105 2.94 -3.78 9.68
CA PRO A 105 1.46 -3.88 9.79
C PRO A 105 0.66 -2.65 9.34
N TYR A 106 1.20 -1.45 9.51
CA TYR A 106 0.64 -0.22 8.99
C TYR A 106 1.24 0.07 7.61
N VAL A 107 0.40 0.38 6.63
CA VAL A 107 0.83 0.61 5.25
C VAL A 107 0.47 2.01 4.72
N CYS A 108 -0.21 2.83 5.51
CA CYS A 108 -0.69 4.16 5.09
C CYS A 108 -1.58 4.11 3.84
N SER A 109 -1.05 4.49 2.69
CA SER A 109 -1.61 4.26 1.35
C SER A 109 -3.01 4.85 1.13
N GLU A 110 -3.42 5.86 1.93
CA GLU A 110 -4.77 6.45 1.89
C GLU A 110 -5.87 5.36 1.94
N TRP A 111 -5.53 4.26 2.58
CA TRP A 111 -6.39 3.10 2.81
C TRP A 111 -7.01 3.18 4.21
N GLU A 112 -8.19 2.58 4.38
CA GLU A 112 -8.90 2.51 5.65
C GLU A 112 -7.98 2.10 6.80
N MET A 113 -7.92 2.93 7.86
CA MET A 113 -7.01 2.77 9.02
C MET A 113 -5.54 2.49 8.66
N GLY A 114 -5.08 2.90 7.46
CA GLY A 114 -3.73 2.58 6.99
C GLY A 114 -3.46 1.08 6.89
N GLY A 115 -4.49 0.28 6.62
CA GLY A 115 -4.44 -1.18 6.51
C GLY A 115 -4.64 -1.94 7.81
N LEU A 116 -4.77 -1.27 8.96
CA LEU A 116 -5.04 -1.94 10.24
C LEU A 116 -6.50 -2.38 10.33
N PRO A 117 -6.82 -3.56 10.89
CA PRO A 117 -8.19 -4.02 11.03
C PRO A 117 -8.98 -3.23 12.05
N TRP A 118 -10.22 -2.88 11.70
CA TRP A 118 -11.17 -2.16 12.56
C TRP A 118 -11.43 -2.84 13.91
N TRP A 119 -11.44 -4.17 13.95
CA TRP A 119 -11.74 -4.94 15.16
C TRP A 119 -10.68 -4.80 16.26
N LEU A 120 -9.48 -4.28 15.94
CA LEU A 120 -8.50 -3.89 16.95
C LEU A 120 -9.07 -2.84 17.92
N LEU A 121 -9.93 -1.93 17.43
CA LEU A 121 -10.56 -0.86 18.22
C LEU A 121 -11.59 -1.39 19.22
N LYS A 122 -11.99 -2.65 19.16
CA LYS A 122 -12.85 -3.27 20.20
C LYS A 122 -12.14 -3.35 21.56
N LYS A 123 -10.81 -3.40 21.56
CA LYS A 123 -10.00 -3.27 22.78
C LYS A 123 -9.82 -1.78 23.08
N LYS A 124 -10.62 -1.26 24.05
CA LYS A 124 -10.74 0.17 24.35
C LYS A 124 -9.42 0.86 24.76
N ASP A 125 -8.47 0.13 25.32
CA ASP A 125 -7.16 0.60 25.77
C ASP A 125 -6.04 0.22 24.82
N ILE A 126 -6.35 -0.12 23.56
CA ILE A 126 -5.33 -0.47 22.58
C ILE A 126 -4.47 0.75 22.22
N ALA A 127 -3.16 0.53 22.15
CA ALA A 127 -2.22 1.50 21.60
C ALA A 127 -1.66 0.96 20.27
N LEU A 128 -2.23 1.44 19.15
CA LEU A 128 -1.83 1.04 17.81
C LEU A 128 -0.42 1.54 17.47
N ARG A 129 0.33 0.76 16.70
CA ARG A 129 1.69 1.06 16.26
C ARG A 129 2.62 1.34 17.47
N THR A 130 2.49 0.55 18.51
CA THR A 130 3.35 0.57 19.72
C THR A 130 3.70 -0.84 20.15
N SER A 131 4.50 -0.94 21.22
CA SER A 131 4.79 -2.21 21.88
C SER A 131 3.63 -2.75 22.76
N ASP A 132 2.37 -2.35 22.51
CA ASP A 132 1.18 -2.94 23.14
C ASP A 132 1.17 -4.45 22.89
N PRO A 133 1.10 -5.28 23.95
CA PRO A 133 1.23 -6.74 23.81
C PRO A 133 0.15 -7.36 22.93
N TYR A 134 -1.08 -6.84 22.97
CA TYR A 134 -2.18 -7.35 22.15
C TYR A 134 -1.96 -6.96 20.68
N PHE A 135 -1.55 -5.71 20.41
CA PHE A 135 -1.23 -5.28 19.06
C PHE A 135 -0.11 -6.12 18.43
N LEU A 136 0.98 -6.33 19.18
CA LEU A 136 2.10 -7.16 18.70
C LEU A 136 1.70 -8.63 18.49
N GLU A 137 0.89 -9.20 19.39
CA GLU A 137 0.38 -10.57 19.22
C GLU A 137 -0.45 -10.72 17.95
N ARG A 138 -1.40 -9.80 17.72
CA ARG A 138 -2.25 -9.83 16.52
C ARG A 138 -1.44 -9.60 15.24
N THR A 139 -0.50 -8.66 15.26
CA THR A 139 0.47 -8.45 14.17
C THR A 139 1.25 -9.71 13.85
N LYS A 140 1.75 -10.41 14.86
CA LYS A 140 2.48 -11.68 14.70
C LYS A 140 1.62 -12.76 14.06
N ILE A 141 0.36 -12.87 14.47
CA ILE A 141 -0.58 -13.84 13.90
C ILE A 141 -0.78 -13.55 12.41
N PHE A 142 -1.10 -12.31 12.05
CA PHE A 142 -1.26 -11.91 10.65
C PHE A 142 0.01 -12.16 9.82
N MET A 143 1.16 -11.73 10.31
CA MET A 143 2.44 -11.92 9.59
C MET A 143 2.77 -13.40 9.37
N ASN A 144 2.43 -14.27 10.32
CA ASN A 144 2.61 -15.72 10.16
C ASN A 144 1.68 -16.29 9.07
N GLU A 145 0.43 -15.82 8.99
CA GLU A 145 -0.48 -16.25 7.93
C GLU A 145 -0.03 -15.74 6.56
N LEU A 146 0.42 -14.49 6.49
CA LEU A 146 1.02 -13.94 5.27
C LEU A 146 2.31 -14.69 4.88
N GLY A 147 3.15 -15.04 5.85
CA GLY A 147 4.36 -15.82 5.65
C GLY A 147 4.08 -17.21 5.05
N LYS A 148 3.00 -17.87 5.45
CA LYS A 148 2.56 -19.15 4.82
C LYS A 148 2.27 -18.98 3.33
N GLN A 149 1.83 -17.81 2.90
CA GLN A 149 1.53 -17.53 1.48
C GLN A 149 2.78 -17.13 0.68
N LEU A 150 3.68 -16.35 1.28
CA LEU A 150 4.71 -15.60 0.56
C LEU A 150 6.15 -15.98 0.89
N ALA A 151 6.44 -16.55 2.06
CA ALA A 151 7.83 -16.79 2.46
C ALA A 151 8.59 -17.73 1.49
N ASP A 152 7.90 -18.66 0.87
CA ASP A 152 8.47 -19.56 -0.15
C ASP A 152 8.67 -18.89 -1.52
N LEU A 153 8.19 -17.67 -1.70
CA LEU A 153 8.38 -16.87 -2.92
C LEU A 153 9.60 -15.96 -2.86
N GLN A 154 10.43 -16.06 -1.82
CA GLN A 154 11.72 -15.35 -1.78
C GLN A 154 12.65 -15.85 -2.89
N ALA A 155 13.41 -14.95 -3.50
CA ALA A 155 14.27 -15.25 -4.64
C ALA A 155 15.26 -16.41 -4.37
N PRO A 156 15.91 -16.53 -3.21
CA PRO A 156 16.76 -17.68 -2.91
C PRO A 156 16.02 -19.03 -2.81
N ARG A 157 14.69 -19.02 -2.70
CA ARG A 157 13.84 -20.22 -2.70
C ARG A 157 13.23 -20.52 -4.08
N GLY A 158 13.65 -19.79 -5.12
CA GLY A 158 13.13 -19.93 -6.48
C GLY A 158 11.88 -19.11 -6.78
N GLY A 159 11.56 -18.14 -5.91
CA GLY A 159 10.53 -17.13 -6.12
C GLY A 159 11.09 -15.84 -6.72
N ASN A 160 10.41 -14.74 -6.50
CA ASN A 160 10.77 -13.41 -7.03
C ASN A 160 10.75 -12.27 -6.00
N ILE A 161 10.48 -12.55 -4.73
CA ILE A 161 10.57 -11.54 -3.67
C ILE A 161 12.05 -11.30 -3.36
N ILE A 162 12.50 -10.04 -3.51
CA ILE A 162 13.91 -9.64 -3.32
C ILE A 162 14.14 -8.82 -2.07
N MET A 163 13.12 -8.10 -1.57
CA MET A 163 13.22 -7.29 -0.35
C MET A 163 11.87 -7.26 0.37
N VAL A 164 11.91 -7.12 1.71
CA VAL A 164 10.70 -7.01 2.55
C VAL A 164 10.83 -5.83 3.49
N GLN A 165 9.81 -4.96 3.53
CA GLN A 165 9.76 -3.79 4.40
C GLN A 165 9.33 -4.14 5.81
N VAL A 166 9.83 -3.37 6.76
CA VAL A 166 9.45 -3.38 8.18
C VAL A 166 8.74 -2.07 8.51
N GLU A 167 7.46 -2.12 8.86
CA GLU A 167 6.61 -0.95 9.15
C GLU A 167 6.49 0.02 7.97
N ASN A 168 6.02 1.24 8.17
CA ASN A 168 5.98 2.28 7.14
C ASN A 168 6.08 3.68 7.75
N GLU A 169 7.10 4.45 7.35
CA GLU A 169 7.32 5.85 7.72
C GLU A 169 7.15 6.13 9.22
N TYR A 170 7.60 5.18 10.06
CA TYR A 170 7.35 5.24 11.49
C TYR A 170 8.00 6.46 12.16
N GLY A 171 9.11 6.94 11.65
CA GLY A 171 9.77 8.13 12.15
C GLY A 171 8.97 9.43 12.00
N ALA A 172 8.00 9.45 11.07
CA ALA A 172 7.03 10.55 10.95
C ALA A 172 5.89 10.43 11.98
N TYR A 173 5.63 9.22 12.50
CA TYR A 173 4.57 8.95 13.47
C TYR A 173 5.06 9.01 14.92
N ALA A 174 6.16 8.31 15.25
CA ALA A 174 6.68 8.20 16.60
C ALA A 174 8.20 7.93 16.62
N GLU A 175 8.76 7.83 17.83
CA GLU A 175 10.14 7.42 18.06
C GLU A 175 10.15 6.28 19.10
N ASP A 176 10.22 5.03 18.58
CA ASP A 176 10.27 3.80 19.39
C ASP A 176 11.01 2.71 18.62
N LYS A 177 12.32 2.60 18.86
CA LYS A 177 13.17 1.57 18.23
C LYS A 177 12.84 0.15 18.68
N GLU A 178 12.33 -0.02 19.90
CA GLU A 178 11.98 -1.35 20.45
C GLU A 178 10.76 -1.90 19.72
N TYR A 179 9.77 -1.03 19.43
CA TYR A 179 8.63 -1.39 18.58
C TYR A 179 9.10 -1.83 17.18
N ILE A 180 9.92 -1.03 16.51
CA ILE A 180 10.44 -1.38 15.17
C ILE A 180 11.24 -2.69 15.19
N ALA A 181 12.06 -2.90 16.23
CA ALA A 181 12.78 -4.16 16.40
C ALA A 181 11.82 -5.35 16.59
N SER A 182 10.70 -5.15 17.32
CA SER A 182 9.66 -6.17 17.49
C SER A 182 9.00 -6.52 16.16
N ILE A 183 8.65 -5.53 15.33
CA ILE A 183 8.08 -5.76 14.00
C ILE A 183 9.08 -6.47 13.08
N ARG A 184 10.36 -6.07 13.06
CA ARG A 184 11.42 -6.77 12.33
C ARG A 184 11.49 -8.25 12.71
N ASP A 185 11.47 -8.54 14.01
CA ASP A 185 11.57 -9.91 14.51
C ASP A 185 10.32 -10.73 14.17
N ILE A 186 9.13 -10.10 14.19
CA ILE A 186 7.88 -10.71 13.72
C ILE A 186 7.97 -11.05 12.23
N VAL A 187 8.45 -10.14 11.38
CA VAL A 187 8.62 -10.37 9.94
C VAL A 187 9.60 -11.53 9.68
N ARG A 188 10.73 -11.54 10.38
CA ARG A 188 11.69 -12.67 10.31
C ARG A 188 11.06 -13.98 10.79
N GLY A 189 10.35 -13.93 11.91
CA GLY A 189 9.65 -15.08 12.47
C GLY A 189 8.57 -15.65 11.55
N ALA A 190 8.00 -14.85 10.67
CA ALA A 190 7.06 -15.27 9.64
C ALA A 190 7.74 -15.97 8.42
N GLY A 191 9.07 -16.07 8.42
CA GLY A 191 9.85 -16.80 7.42
C GLY A 191 10.52 -15.95 6.34
N PHE A 192 10.47 -14.61 6.44
CA PHE A 192 11.18 -13.70 5.54
C PHE A 192 12.63 -13.50 6.02
N THR A 193 13.47 -14.50 5.77
CA THR A 193 14.84 -14.58 6.30
C THR A 193 15.93 -14.58 5.24
N ASP A 194 15.59 -14.84 3.98
CA ASP A 194 16.55 -15.14 2.93
C ASP A 194 16.80 -13.94 1.99
N VAL A 195 16.09 -12.85 2.22
CA VAL A 195 16.24 -11.58 1.49
C VAL A 195 16.43 -10.42 2.47
N PRO A 196 17.06 -9.31 2.06
CA PRO A 196 17.22 -8.13 2.90
C PRO A 196 15.88 -7.58 3.39
N LEU A 197 15.84 -7.16 4.66
CA LEU A 197 14.79 -6.33 5.19
C LEU A 197 15.17 -4.85 5.08
N PHE A 198 14.18 -3.99 4.87
CA PHE A 198 14.39 -2.55 4.80
C PHE A 198 13.33 -1.78 5.57
N GLN A 199 13.63 -0.55 5.93
CA GLN A 199 12.70 0.43 6.47
C GLN A 199 12.76 1.71 5.66
N CYS A 200 11.63 2.38 5.48
CA CYS A 200 11.53 3.64 4.77
C CYS A 200 11.07 4.75 5.70
N ASP A 201 11.56 5.95 5.43
CA ASP A 201 11.18 7.16 6.15
C ASP A 201 11.47 8.40 5.29
N TRP A 202 11.09 9.58 5.78
CA TRP A 202 11.49 10.84 5.18
C TRP A 202 12.94 11.19 5.54
N ALA A 203 13.59 11.99 4.71
CA ALA A 203 14.95 12.45 4.96
C ALA A 203 15.15 13.15 6.32
N SER A 204 14.09 13.72 6.89
CA SER A 204 14.10 14.40 8.18
C SER A 204 13.87 13.48 9.38
N THR A 205 13.42 12.24 9.18
CA THR A 205 12.95 11.35 10.26
C THR A 205 13.58 9.98 10.29
N PHE A 206 14.24 9.53 9.23
CA PHE A 206 14.75 8.16 9.07
C PHE A 206 15.70 7.70 10.19
N GLN A 207 16.44 8.62 10.82
CA GLN A 207 17.38 8.28 11.90
C GLN A 207 16.70 7.98 13.23
N ARG A 208 15.45 8.42 13.43
CA ARG A 208 14.75 8.28 14.72
C ARG A 208 14.62 6.83 15.14
N ASN A 209 14.28 5.97 14.21
CA ASN A 209 13.99 4.55 14.46
C ASN A 209 14.89 3.60 13.68
N GLY A 210 15.97 4.10 13.10
CA GLY A 210 16.87 3.31 12.25
C GLY A 210 17.50 2.14 12.99
N LEU A 211 17.29 0.91 12.51
CA LEU A 211 17.97 -0.30 12.98
C LEU A 211 19.18 -0.57 12.10
N ASP A 212 20.29 -0.98 12.71
CA ASP A 212 21.56 -1.14 12.00
C ASP A 212 21.60 -2.33 11.06
N ASP A 213 20.77 -3.31 11.33
CA ASP A 213 20.64 -4.55 10.54
C ASP A 213 19.55 -4.48 9.44
N LEU A 214 18.94 -3.30 9.24
CA LEU A 214 18.04 -3.04 8.15
C LEU A 214 18.66 -2.07 7.12
N LEU A 215 18.28 -2.21 5.84
CA LEU A 215 18.55 -1.18 4.85
C LEU A 215 17.65 0.03 5.13
N TRP A 216 18.22 1.24 5.07
CA TRP A 216 17.44 2.47 5.19
C TRP A 216 17.18 3.07 3.81
N THR A 217 15.93 3.41 3.54
CA THR A 217 15.49 4.04 2.30
C THR A 217 14.77 5.36 2.60
N ILE A 218 14.74 6.27 1.65
CA ILE A 218 14.16 7.62 1.81
C ILE A 218 13.00 7.80 0.84
N ASN A 219 11.87 8.34 1.35
CA ASN A 219 10.70 8.68 0.55
C ASN A 219 10.65 10.17 0.26
N PHE A 220 10.37 10.56 -0.99
CA PHE A 220 10.16 11.94 -1.41
C PHE A 220 9.46 12.01 -2.77
N GLY A 221 8.95 13.19 -3.13
CA GLY A 221 8.15 13.38 -4.33
C GLY A 221 8.85 14.10 -5.47
N THR A 222 8.10 14.18 -6.57
CA THR A 222 8.46 14.92 -7.78
C THR A 222 8.93 16.35 -7.46
N GLY A 223 10.08 16.73 -8.01
CA GLY A 223 10.69 18.06 -7.84
C GLY A 223 11.63 18.19 -6.65
N ALA A 224 11.83 17.12 -5.85
CA ALA A 224 12.79 17.13 -4.76
C ALA A 224 14.24 17.23 -5.27
N ASP A 225 15.10 17.89 -4.49
CA ASP A 225 16.55 17.88 -4.70
C ASP A 225 17.13 16.54 -4.21
N ILE A 226 17.52 15.67 -5.14
CA ILE A 226 18.00 14.31 -4.88
C ILE A 226 19.21 14.30 -3.96
N ASP A 227 20.17 15.20 -4.17
CA ASP A 227 21.38 15.21 -3.35
C ASP A 227 21.08 15.66 -1.92
N GLN A 228 20.16 16.60 -1.74
CA GLN A 228 19.72 17.04 -0.42
C GLN A 228 18.95 15.92 0.31
N GLN A 229 18.07 15.17 -0.39
CA GLN A 229 17.31 14.07 0.22
C GLN A 229 18.22 12.96 0.76
N PHE A 230 19.28 12.61 0.03
CA PHE A 230 20.18 11.54 0.44
C PHE A 230 21.40 11.99 1.25
N LYS A 231 21.59 13.29 1.48
CA LYS A 231 22.78 13.82 2.16
C LYS A 231 23.04 13.16 3.51
N ALA A 232 22.06 13.20 4.40
CA ALA A 232 22.21 12.66 5.75
C ALA A 232 22.38 11.13 5.75
N LEU A 233 21.73 10.42 4.81
CA LEU A 233 21.91 8.97 4.68
C LEU A 233 23.31 8.60 4.19
N ARG A 234 23.83 9.32 3.20
CA ARG A 234 25.23 9.13 2.73
C ARG A 234 26.25 9.37 3.84
N GLU A 235 26.02 10.37 4.69
CA GLU A 235 26.89 10.66 5.84
C GLU A 235 26.81 9.57 6.91
N ALA A 236 25.60 9.07 7.21
CA ALA A 236 25.37 8.05 8.23
C ALA A 236 25.82 6.64 7.78
N ARG A 237 25.65 6.32 6.51
CA ARG A 237 25.93 4.99 5.91
C ARG A 237 26.59 5.11 4.53
N PRO A 238 27.84 5.51 4.45
CA PRO A 238 28.51 5.83 3.17
C PRO A 238 28.68 4.66 2.20
N GLU A 239 28.61 3.42 2.70
CA GLU A 239 28.79 2.21 1.90
C GLU A 239 27.48 1.51 1.53
N THR A 240 26.33 2.07 1.93
CA THR A 240 25.02 1.48 1.61
C THR A 240 24.56 1.85 0.19
N PRO A 241 23.86 0.97 -0.53
CA PRO A 241 23.13 1.38 -1.73
C PRO A 241 22.04 2.37 -1.35
N LEU A 242 21.77 3.32 -2.24
CA LEU A 242 20.73 4.32 -2.04
C LEU A 242 19.47 3.93 -2.81
N MET A 243 18.31 4.16 -2.17
CA MET A 243 17.02 3.89 -2.76
C MET A 243 15.96 4.89 -2.27
N CYS A 244 15.19 5.43 -3.21
CA CYS A 244 13.91 6.06 -2.94
C CYS A 244 12.82 5.00 -3.02
N SER A 245 12.32 4.56 -1.87
CA SER A 245 11.31 3.48 -1.81
C SER A 245 9.89 3.95 -2.11
N GLU A 246 9.65 5.26 -2.06
CA GLU A 246 8.48 5.91 -2.65
C GLU A 246 8.90 7.22 -3.31
N TYR A 247 8.95 7.22 -4.64
CA TYR A 247 9.06 8.44 -5.43
C TYR A 247 7.67 8.83 -5.93
N TRP A 248 7.07 9.84 -5.32
CA TRP A 248 5.68 10.20 -5.58
C TRP A 248 5.52 10.85 -6.97
N SER A 249 4.86 10.12 -7.88
CA SER A 249 4.64 10.52 -9.27
C SER A 249 3.58 11.60 -9.45
N GLY A 250 2.66 11.68 -8.50
CA GLY A 250 1.51 12.56 -8.44
C GLY A 250 1.10 12.81 -6.99
N TRP A 251 -0.21 12.80 -6.73
CA TRP A 251 -0.78 12.83 -5.39
C TRP A 251 -2.21 12.28 -5.41
N PHE A 252 -2.74 11.95 -4.26
CA PHE A 252 -4.11 11.48 -4.10
C PHE A 252 -5.11 12.62 -4.00
N ASP A 253 -6.35 12.34 -4.35
CA ASP A 253 -7.44 13.31 -4.33
C ASP A 253 -8.26 13.21 -3.06
N HIS A 254 -8.73 14.36 -2.58
CA HIS A 254 -9.71 14.46 -1.53
C HIS A 254 -11.09 14.79 -2.11
N TRP A 255 -12.13 14.25 -1.50
CA TRP A 255 -13.51 14.55 -1.87
C TRP A 255 -13.79 16.05 -1.88
N GLY A 256 -14.36 16.55 -2.97
CA GLY A 256 -14.73 17.95 -3.14
C GLY A 256 -13.56 18.92 -3.38
N ARG A 257 -12.34 18.45 -3.53
CA ARG A 257 -11.17 19.26 -3.87
C ARG A 257 -10.80 19.16 -5.34
N LYS A 258 -9.90 20.04 -5.79
CA LYS A 258 -9.35 19.97 -7.15
C LYS A 258 -8.49 18.73 -7.30
N HIS A 259 -8.58 18.09 -8.47
CA HIS A 259 -7.71 16.97 -8.86
C HIS A 259 -6.22 17.36 -8.80
N GLU A 260 -5.44 16.54 -8.13
CA GLU A 260 -4.00 16.72 -7.94
C GLU A 260 -3.24 16.22 -9.18
N THR A 261 -2.30 17.03 -9.65
CA THR A 261 -1.43 16.67 -10.78
C THR A 261 0.00 17.13 -10.53
N ARG A 262 0.96 16.45 -11.14
CA ARG A 262 2.37 16.83 -11.15
C ARG A 262 2.91 16.83 -12.58
N PRO A 263 3.79 17.78 -12.94
CA PRO A 263 4.36 17.84 -14.30
C PRO A 263 5.16 16.58 -14.63
N ALA A 264 4.88 16.00 -15.79
CA ALA A 264 5.53 14.77 -16.24
C ALA A 264 7.04 14.92 -16.45
N ASP A 265 7.48 16.04 -17.04
CA ASP A 265 8.89 16.33 -17.29
C ASP A 265 9.70 16.48 -15.98
N VAL A 266 9.11 17.04 -14.92
CA VAL A 266 9.74 17.17 -13.61
C VAL A 266 9.88 15.79 -12.94
N MET A 267 8.84 14.94 -13.05
CA MET A 267 8.87 13.56 -12.55
C MET A 267 9.97 12.75 -13.26
N VAL A 268 9.96 12.77 -14.59
CA VAL A 268 10.94 12.03 -15.43
C VAL A 268 12.35 12.51 -15.18
N LYS A 269 12.55 13.82 -15.02
CA LYS A 269 13.86 14.40 -14.65
C LYS A 269 14.36 13.84 -13.31
N GLY A 270 13.50 13.78 -12.28
CA GLY A 270 13.89 13.24 -10.98
C GLY A 270 14.31 11.77 -11.04
N ILE A 271 13.59 10.94 -11.82
CA ILE A 271 13.98 9.54 -12.06
C ILE A 271 15.32 9.46 -12.79
N LYS A 272 15.52 10.28 -13.83
CA LYS A 272 16.82 10.36 -14.51
C LYS A 272 17.95 10.75 -13.55
N ASP A 273 17.72 11.77 -12.75
CA ASP A 273 18.72 12.26 -11.79
C ASP A 273 19.07 11.18 -10.73
N MET A 274 18.13 10.32 -10.33
CA MET A 274 18.41 9.15 -9.47
C MET A 274 19.22 8.10 -10.21
N MET A 275 18.81 7.69 -11.42
CA MET A 275 19.52 6.65 -12.19
C MET A 275 20.93 7.07 -12.56
N ASP A 276 21.16 8.33 -12.92
CA ASP A 276 22.52 8.88 -13.20
C ASP A 276 23.45 8.79 -11.98
N ARG A 277 22.89 8.68 -10.76
CA ARG A 277 23.63 8.53 -9.50
C ARG A 277 23.62 7.10 -8.95
N ASN A 278 23.21 6.13 -9.75
CA ASN A 278 23.01 4.73 -9.32
C ASN A 278 22.10 4.60 -8.10
N ILE A 279 21.04 5.40 -8.01
CA ILE A 279 20.03 5.35 -6.96
C ILE A 279 18.81 4.59 -7.46
N SER A 280 18.47 3.50 -6.78
CA SER A 280 17.27 2.73 -7.04
C SER A 280 16.00 3.48 -6.64
N PHE A 281 14.88 3.16 -7.26
CA PHE A 281 13.60 3.81 -6.94
C PHE A 281 12.40 2.87 -7.04
N SER A 282 11.35 3.20 -6.30
CA SER A 282 9.99 2.69 -6.50
C SER A 282 9.07 3.87 -6.86
N LEU A 283 8.44 3.82 -8.01
CA LEU A 283 7.55 4.88 -8.48
C LEU A 283 6.16 4.73 -7.84
N TYR A 284 5.89 5.53 -6.87
CA TYR A 284 4.63 5.57 -6.12
C TYR A 284 3.73 6.70 -6.66
N MET A 285 2.64 6.47 -7.36
CA MET A 285 2.18 5.22 -7.94
C MET A 285 2.59 5.15 -9.40
N THR A 286 2.91 3.97 -9.88
CA THR A 286 2.99 3.68 -11.31
C THR A 286 1.58 3.47 -11.88
N HIS A 287 0.70 2.85 -11.09
CA HIS A 287 -0.74 2.72 -11.32
C HIS A 287 -1.44 2.74 -9.97
N GLY A 288 -2.29 3.73 -9.76
CA GLY A 288 -3.00 3.87 -8.49
C GLY A 288 -4.19 2.92 -8.38
N GLY A 289 -5.02 2.83 -9.41
CA GLY A 289 -6.23 2.00 -9.44
C GLY A 289 -7.40 2.60 -8.68
N THR A 290 -8.30 1.75 -8.19
CA THR A 290 -9.55 2.15 -7.54
C THR A 290 -9.62 1.60 -6.12
N THR A 291 -9.90 2.46 -5.15
CA THR A 291 -10.22 2.06 -3.79
C THR A 291 -11.70 1.74 -3.71
N PHE A 292 -12.04 0.45 -3.86
CA PHE A 292 -13.42 -0.01 -3.93
C PHE A 292 -14.15 0.05 -2.58
N GLY A 293 -15.48 0.21 -2.62
CA GLY A 293 -16.33 0.13 -1.43
C GLY A 293 -15.96 1.16 -0.36
N HIS A 294 -15.73 0.68 0.86
CA HIS A 294 -15.40 1.49 2.03
C HIS A 294 -13.92 1.44 2.41
N TRP A 295 -13.04 1.04 1.50
CA TRP A 295 -11.61 0.90 1.79
C TRP A 295 -10.83 2.22 1.70
N GLY A 296 -11.47 3.32 1.30
CA GLY A 296 -10.86 4.66 1.34
C GLY A 296 -10.74 5.18 2.76
N GLY A 297 -9.60 5.74 3.08
CA GLY A 297 -9.34 6.39 4.36
C GLY A 297 -9.72 7.87 4.37
N ALA A 298 -9.28 8.55 5.41
CA ALA A 298 -9.37 10.01 5.54
C ALA A 298 -8.12 10.56 6.25
N ASN A 299 -7.72 11.76 5.91
CA ASN A 299 -6.68 12.47 6.64
C ASN A 299 -7.22 13.19 7.88
N SER A 300 -6.34 13.35 8.88
CA SER A 300 -6.54 14.02 10.16
C SER A 300 -5.46 15.12 10.32
N PRO A 301 -5.60 16.11 11.24
CA PRO A 301 -6.65 16.27 12.27
C PRO A 301 -7.97 16.86 11.74
N SER A 302 -7.99 17.48 10.58
CA SER A 302 -9.23 17.90 9.93
C SER A 302 -9.71 16.75 9.04
N TYR A 303 -10.95 16.31 9.24
CA TYR A 303 -11.54 15.29 8.40
C TYR A 303 -11.44 15.68 6.91
N SER A 304 -10.77 14.84 6.14
CA SER A 304 -10.57 15.02 4.72
C SER A 304 -10.64 13.67 4.02
N ALA A 305 -11.87 13.32 3.59
CA ALA A 305 -12.15 12.02 2.97
C ALA A 305 -11.41 11.86 1.63
N MET A 306 -10.93 10.65 1.40
CA MET A 306 -10.36 10.25 0.12
C MET A 306 -11.46 9.98 -0.92
N CYS A 307 -11.09 10.09 -2.19
CA CYS A 307 -11.93 9.61 -3.29
C CYS A 307 -11.77 8.10 -3.50
N SER A 308 -12.77 7.45 -4.09
CA SER A 308 -12.64 6.06 -4.54
C SER A 308 -11.59 5.91 -5.64
N SER A 309 -11.49 6.88 -6.55
CA SER A 309 -10.40 6.92 -7.50
C SER A 309 -9.08 7.17 -6.79
N TYR A 310 -8.13 6.26 -7.00
CA TYR A 310 -6.75 6.44 -6.59
C TYR A 310 -5.88 6.69 -7.82
N ASP A 311 -6.38 7.49 -8.74
CA ASP A 311 -5.72 7.82 -10.02
C ASP A 311 -4.27 8.28 -9.83
N TYR A 312 -4.02 9.09 -8.80
CA TYR A 312 -2.71 9.55 -8.35
C TYR A 312 -1.94 10.36 -9.41
N ASP A 313 -2.59 10.73 -10.52
CA ASP A 313 -1.91 11.28 -11.70
C ASP A 313 -0.76 10.35 -12.18
N ALA A 314 -0.97 9.04 -12.06
CA ALA A 314 0.03 8.01 -12.33
C ALA A 314 0.29 7.83 -13.84
N PRO A 315 1.47 7.29 -14.23
CA PRO A 315 1.75 6.98 -15.63
C PRO A 315 0.77 6.02 -16.29
N ILE A 316 0.26 5.02 -15.54
CA ILE A 316 -0.83 4.14 -15.99
C ILE A 316 -2.11 4.66 -15.36
N SER A 317 -3.08 5.06 -16.17
CA SER A 317 -4.36 5.60 -15.70
C SER A 317 -5.16 4.56 -14.90
N GLU A 318 -6.19 5.00 -14.16
CA GLU A 318 -7.08 4.11 -13.42
C GLU A 318 -7.70 3.01 -14.30
N ALA A 319 -8.05 3.33 -15.56
CA ALA A 319 -8.52 2.36 -16.54
C ALA A 319 -7.43 1.44 -17.12
N GLY A 320 -6.17 1.67 -16.79
CA GLY A 320 -5.02 0.89 -17.26
C GLY A 320 -4.44 1.35 -18.59
N TRP A 321 -4.71 2.57 -19.01
CA TRP A 321 -4.19 3.14 -20.26
C TRP A 321 -2.86 3.85 -20.02
N ALA A 322 -1.97 3.81 -21.00
CA ALA A 322 -0.77 4.61 -21.03
C ALA A 322 -1.11 6.10 -21.17
N THR A 323 -0.68 6.92 -20.22
CA THR A 323 -0.85 8.38 -20.26
C THR A 323 0.33 9.04 -21.00
N PRO A 324 0.28 10.34 -21.30
CA PRO A 324 1.45 11.06 -21.80
C PRO A 324 2.66 10.95 -20.86
N LYS A 325 2.43 10.89 -19.54
CA LYS A 325 3.46 10.69 -18.51
C LYS A 325 4.14 9.31 -18.65
N TYR A 326 3.38 8.27 -19.00
CA TYR A 326 3.88 6.94 -19.27
C TYR A 326 4.88 6.93 -20.44
N TYR A 327 4.52 7.54 -21.55
CA TYR A 327 5.39 7.55 -22.74
C TYR A 327 6.68 8.32 -22.50
N GLN A 328 6.63 9.48 -21.83
CA GLN A 328 7.82 10.24 -21.48
C GLN A 328 8.76 9.44 -20.56
N LEU A 329 8.21 8.74 -19.57
CA LEU A 329 8.98 7.89 -18.68
C LEU A 329 9.57 6.68 -19.42
N ARG A 330 8.78 6.05 -20.31
CA ARG A 330 9.26 4.92 -21.12
C ARG A 330 10.42 5.33 -22.01
N ASP A 331 10.35 6.47 -22.67
CA ASP A 331 11.42 7.00 -23.53
C ASP A 331 12.73 7.18 -22.74
N LEU A 332 12.64 7.54 -21.46
CA LEU A 332 13.79 7.57 -20.58
C LEU A 332 14.27 6.16 -20.23
N LEU A 333 13.38 5.29 -19.69
CA LEU A 333 13.77 3.99 -19.15
C LEU A 333 14.34 3.03 -20.20
N VAL A 334 13.91 3.14 -21.45
CA VAL A 334 14.49 2.38 -22.58
C VAL A 334 15.98 2.67 -22.74
N GLN A 335 16.43 3.90 -22.46
CA GLN A 335 17.86 4.28 -22.55
C GLN A 335 18.70 3.67 -21.42
N TYR A 336 18.07 3.24 -20.33
CA TYR A 336 18.70 2.58 -19.17
C TYR A 336 18.38 1.08 -19.11
N ALA A 337 17.99 0.50 -20.24
CA ALA A 337 17.80 -0.95 -20.33
C ALA A 337 19.15 -1.67 -20.17
N ASP A 338 19.13 -2.77 -19.40
CA ASP A 338 20.32 -3.61 -19.26
C ASP A 338 20.73 -4.22 -20.59
N SER A 339 22.02 -4.51 -20.76
CA SER A 339 22.52 -5.11 -21.99
C SER A 339 21.82 -6.44 -22.28
N GLY A 340 21.12 -6.50 -23.42
CA GLY A 340 20.31 -7.66 -23.82
C GLY A 340 18.90 -7.71 -23.26
N GLN A 341 18.49 -6.74 -22.45
CA GLN A 341 17.12 -6.60 -22.00
C GLN A 341 16.20 -6.17 -23.15
N VAL A 342 15.18 -6.98 -23.44
CA VAL A 342 14.12 -6.61 -24.38
C VAL A 342 12.97 -6.00 -23.59
N ILE A 343 12.71 -4.69 -23.84
CA ILE A 343 11.51 -4.03 -23.32
C ILE A 343 10.39 -4.27 -24.33
N PRO A 344 9.29 -4.94 -23.95
CA PRO A 344 8.21 -5.27 -24.90
C PRO A 344 7.45 -4.02 -25.35
N ASP A 345 6.65 -4.18 -26.39
CA ASP A 345 5.70 -3.15 -26.81
C ASP A 345 4.66 -2.89 -25.73
N VAL A 346 4.10 -1.68 -25.73
CA VAL A 346 3.04 -1.31 -24.81
C VAL A 346 1.79 -2.13 -25.12
N PRO A 347 1.19 -2.83 -24.13
CA PRO A 347 -0.04 -3.56 -24.33
C PRO A 347 -1.16 -2.69 -24.90
N ALA A 348 -2.06 -3.31 -25.67
CA ALA A 348 -3.22 -2.61 -26.20
C ALA A 348 -4.08 -2.07 -25.04
N PRO A 349 -4.70 -0.88 -25.21
CA PRO A 349 -5.61 -0.36 -24.21
C PRO A 349 -6.75 -1.35 -23.93
N MET A 350 -7.10 -1.49 -22.65
CA MET A 350 -8.28 -2.27 -22.28
C MET A 350 -9.54 -1.66 -22.91
N PRO A 351 -10.44 -2.49 -23.45
CA PRO A 351 -11.65 -2.00 -24.08
C PRO A 351 -12.58 -1.35 -23.04
N VAL A 352 -13.31 -0.34 -23.47
CA VAL A 352 -14.41 0.27 -22.72
C VAL A 352 -15.72 -0.01 -23.43
N ILE A 353 -16.80 -0.03 -22.67
CA ILE A 353 -18.16 -0.19 -23.19
C ILE A 353 -18.94 1.11 -23.01
N GLU A 354 -19.85 1.38 -23.91
CA GLU A 354 -20.87 2.40 -23.73
C GLU A 354 -22.06 1.79 -22.99
N ILE A 355 -22.43 2.41 -21.86
CA ILE A 355 -23.61 2.01 -21.10
C ILE A 355 -24.75 2.94 -21.50
N PRO A 356 -25.81 2.45 -22.16
CA PRO A 356 -26.94 3.29 -22.54
C PRO A 356 -27.68 3.79 -21.29
N ALA A 357 -28.34 4.95 -21.43
CA ALA A 357 -29.22 5.46 -20.39
C ALA A 357 -30.27 4.42 -19.99
N MET A 358 -30.39 4.19 -18.67
CA MET A 358 -31.34 3.24 -18.10
C MET A 358 -32.17 3.90 -17.01
N GLN A 359 -33.37 3.42 -16.75
CA GLN A 359 -34.18 3.81 -15.61
C GLN A 359 -33.95 2.83 -14.48
N LEU A 360 -33.66 3.37 -13.26
CA LEU A 360 -33.64 2.60 -12.05
C LEU A 360 -35.03 2.57 -11.44
N ASN A 361 -35.73 1.42 -11.51
CA ASN A 361 -37.13 1.26 -11.13
C ASN A 361 -37.31 0.59 -9.74
N GLU A 362 -36.22 0.05 -9.17
CA GLU A 362 -36.23 -0.59 -7.88
C GLU A 362 -35.70 0.36 -6.81
N VAL A 363 -36.42 0.53 -5.72
CA VAL A 363 -36.09 1.42 -4.61
C VAL A 363 -36.26 0.71 -3.30
N ALA A 364 -35.29 0.84 -2.40
CA ALA A 364 -35.36 0.39 -1.02
C ALA A 364 -35.06 1.59 -0.09
N PRO A 365 -36.06 2.35 0.35
CA PRO A 365 -35.86 3.48 1.24
C PRO A 365 -35.19 3.03 2.55
N LEU A 366 -34.18 3.78 3.00
CA LEU A 366 -33.35 3.40 4.15
C LEU A 366 -34.22 3.15 5.42
N PHE A 367 -35.07 4.08 5.76
CA PHE A 367 -35.86 4.01 7.00
C PHE A 367 -36.93 2.92 6.99
N ASP A 368 -37.38 2.45 5.82
CA ASP A 368 -38.34 1.37 5.68
C ASP A 368 -37.67 -0.02 5.73
N ASN A 369 -36.34 -0.06 5.61
CA ASN A 369 -35.54 -1.28 5.51
C ASN A 369 -34.50 -1.43 6.62
N LEU A 370 -34.70 -0.78 7.76
CA LEU A 370 -33.77 -0.87 8.87
C LEU A 370 -33.72 -2.31 9.43
N PRO A 371 -32.51 -2.79 9.81
CA PRO A 371 -32.39 -4.06 10.51
C PRO A 371 -33.01 -4.01 11.91
N LYS A 372 -33.15 -5.18 12.56
CA LYS A 372 -33.59 -5.24 13.93
C LYS A 372 -32.66 -4.45 14.85
N PRO A 373 -33.17 -3.49 15.64
CA PRO A 373 -32.34 -2.66 16.49
C PRO A 373 -31.67 -3.44 17.63
N HIS A 374 -30.46 -3.03 17.97
CA HIS A 374 -29.79 -3.37 19.20
C HIS A 374 -30.07 -2.27 20.23
N THR A 375 -30.22 -2.61 21.48
CA THR A 375 -30.41 -1.65 22.58
C THR A 375 -29.16 -1.63 23.42
N SER A 376 -28.66 -0.43 23.74
CA SER A 376 -27.54 -0.22 24.65
C SER A 376 -27.87 0.90 25.64
N GLU A 377 -27.29 0.88 26.84
CA GLU A 377 -27.49 1.91 27.87
C GLU A 377 -26.75 3.21 27.51
N ALA A 378 -25.67 3.12 26.72
CA ALA A 378 -24.88 4.24 26.27
C ALA A 378 -24.55 4.09 24.78
N ILE A 379 -24.26 5.23 24.13
CA ILE A 379 -23.75 5.24 22.78
C ILE A 379 -22.42 4.48 22.74
N GLN A 380 -22.27 3.59 21.79
CA GLN A 380 -21.04 2.84 21.49
C GLN A 380 -20.67 3.05 20.03
N PRO A 381 -19.38 3.02 19.66
CA PRO A 381 -18.97 3.05 18.26
C PRO A 381 -19.39 1.76 17.54
N MET A 382 -19.43 1.82 16.21
CA MET A 382 -19.94 0.69 15.40
C MET A 382 -19.10 -0.58 15.56
N GLU A 383 -17.83 -0.49 15.86
CA GLU A 383 -16.93 -1.63 16.09
C GLU A 383 -17.38 -2.49 17.26
N GLN A 384 -18.02 -1.90 18.28
CA GLN A 384 -18.58 -2.65 19.41
C GLN A 384 -19.79 -3.53 19.00
N PHE A 385 -20.40 -3.22 17.86
CA PHE A 385 -21.50 -3.99 17.26
C PHE A 385 -21.03 -4.89 16.10
N ASP A 386 -19.75 -5.19 16.02
CA ASP A 386 -19.11 -6.00 14.96
C ASP A 386 -19.29 -5.44 13.54
N GLN A 387 -19.36 -4.11 13.43
CA GLN A 387 -19.40 -3.39 12.17
C GLN A 387 -18.14 -2.53 12.04
N GLY A 388 -17.36 -2.73 10.98
CA GLY A 388 -16.10 -2.05 10.79
C GLY A 388 -16.16 -0.86 9.83
N TRP A 389 -17.22 -0.79 9.00
CA TRP A 389 -17.37 0.25 7.98
C TRP A 389 -18.85 0.41 7.61
N GLY A 390 -19.16 1.46 6.85
CA GLY A 390 -20.49 1.79 6.42
C GLY A 390 -21.18 2.77 7.37
N THR A 391 -22.47 2.59 7.63
CA THR A 391 -23.29 3.55 8.38
C THR A 391 -23.97 2.86 9.57
N ILE A 392 -23.97 3.52 10.72
CA ILE A 392 -24.76 3.14 11.89
C ILE A 392 -25.82 4.20 12.16
N LEU A 393 -27.06 3.77 12.48
CA LEU A 393 -28.15 4.64 12.87
C LEU A 393 -28.35 4.58 14.39
N TYR A 394 -28.13 5.67 15.08
CA TYR A 394 -28.49 5.83 16.50
C TYR A 394 -29.86 6.45 16.59
N ARG A 395 -30.72 5.91 17.46
CA ARG A 395 -32.05 6.46 17.72
C ARG A 395 -32.33 6.55 19.23
N THR A 396 -32.81 7.69 19.66
CA THR A 396 -33.25 7.90 21.04
C THR A 396 -34.54 8.74 21.06
N THR A 397 -35.20 8.81 22.22
CA THR A 397 -36.31 9.71 22.43
C THR A 397 -35.85 10.87 23.29
N LEU A 398 -36.10 12.09 22.81
CA LEU A 398 -35.79 13.28 23.59
C LEU A 398 -36.70 13.33 24.85
N PRO A 399 -36.18 13.84 26.01
CA PRO A 399 -36.99 14.14 27.15
C PRO A 399 -38.14 15.10 26.82
N ALA A 400 -39.28 14.95 27.45
CA ALA A 400 -40.47 15.78 27.15
C ALA A 400 -40.32 17.24 27.55
N ASP A 401 -39.33 17.59 28.36
CA ASP A 401 -39.04 18.93 28.87
C ASP A 401 -37.91 19.65 28.12
N VAL A 402 -37.47 19.12 26.97
CA VAL A 402 -36.50 19.80 26.08
C VAL A 402 -37.08 21.14 25.64
N LYS A 403 -36.34 22.21 25.90
CA LYS A 403 -36.74 23.56 25.59
C LYS A 403 -36.22 24.02 24.23
N GLU A 404 -36.90 24.96 23.61
CA GLU A 404 -36.38 25.66 22.44
C GLU A 404 -35.00 26.26 22.71
N GLY A 405 -34.07 26.07 21.78
CA GLY A 405 -32.67 26.48 21.91
C GLY A 405 -31.75 25.49 22.62
N THR A 406 -32.24 24.32 23.04
CA THR A 406 -31.38 23.24 23.55
C THR A 406 -30.46 22.75 22.41
N VAL A 407 -29.18 22.58 22.72
CA VAL A 407 -28.15 22.16 21.76
C VAL A 407 -27.87 20.67 21.94
N LEU A 408 -27.88 19.94 20.85
CA LEU A 408 -27.34 18.59 20.79
C LEU A 408 -25.83 18.69 20.48
N LEU A 409 -25.01 18.13 21.36
CA LEU A 409 -23.58 17.93 21.09
C LEU A 409 -23.34 16.49 20.69
N VAL A 410 -22.62 16.29 19.62
CA VAL A 410 -22.08 14.99 19.21
C VAL A 410 -20.56 15.10 19.25
N ASP A 411 -19.96 14.53 20.27
CA ASP A 411 -18.52 14.52 20.43
C ASP A 411 -17.89 13.48 19.52
N GLU A 412 -16.81 13.86 18.84
CA GLU A 412 -15.98 12.99 18.02
C GLU A 412 -16.78 12.11 17.04
N PRO A 413 -17.59 12.72 16.14
CA PRO A 413 -18.26 11.93 15.11
C PRO A 413 -17.22 11.41 14.10
N HIS A 414 -17.01 10.13 14.03
CA HIS A 414 -16.15 9.50 13.05
C HIS A 414 -16.99 8.80 11.98
N ASP A 415 -17.09 9.39 10.76
CA ASP A 415 -16.42 10.65 10.32
C ASP A 415 -17.47 11.72 9.99
N TRP A 416 -18.67 11.31 9.60
CA TRP A 416 -19.77 12.16 9.15
C TRP A 416 -21.06 11.80 9.86
N ALA A 417 -21.79 12.78 10.35
CA ALA A 417 -23.08 12.61 11.00
C ALA A 417 -24.18 13.45 10.34
N GLN A 418 -25.35 12.83 10.11
CA GLN A 418 -26.58 13.52 9.76
C GLN A 418 -27.58 13.35 10.91
N VAL A 419 -28.24 14.45 11.32
CA VAL A 419 -29.20 14.46 12.41
C VAL A 419 -30.60 14.64 11.84
N TYR A 420 -31.54 13.81 12.29
CA TYR A 420 -32.95 13.86 11.94
C TYR A 420 -33.78 14.09 13.23
N LEU A 421 -34.83 14.93 13.17
CA LEU A 421 -35.80 15.18 14.24
C LEU A 421 -37.19 14.79 13.77
#